data_33b02533b65324fa767647da119a61b7
#
_entry.id   33b02533b65324fa767647da119a61b7
#
_cell.length_a   1.000
_cell.length_b   1.000
_cell.length_c   1.000
_cell.angle_alpha   90.00
_cell.angle_beta   90.00
_cell.angle_gamma   90.00
#
_symmetry.space_group_name_H-M   'P 1'
#
loop_
_entity.id
_entity.type
_entity.pdbx_description
1 polymer ?
#
loop_
_entity_poly.entity_id
_entity_poly.type
_entity_poly.pdbx_seq_one_letter_code
_entity_poly.pdbx_strand_id
1 'polypeptide(L)'
;MTTDKPKRKQPKAIVLTSHPGGHGPKPVPIVWGASDPAVRGPVVATVTDRAHRNVIGTHSGSYSVYRALAVAAGALDPLRKPDLTNTSPTHALGPFASWADPEKIVSLDPFGAVVSEAFRSYFDRGYDIQPSIAVTKAHIRVPELADAVRAGRLQADGAVLRATGDVVVVKAAIEPVWYLPGVARRFGCTEADLRRTLFEHTGGMFPELVTRGDLEVFLPPIGGLTIYMFGDVTAIPDRNRSLTVRVHDECNGSDVFGSDICTCRPYLAHGVEECVLSAQGGGSGVIVYNRKEGRALGEVTKFLVYNARKRQVGGDRAEQYFARTECVAGVQDMRFQALMPDALHWLGITKIDRFVSMSNMKHDAIVKAGIEIVTRVPIPDELIPEDARVEMDAKMAAGYFTEGQVPSENELAKAKGRALNE
;
A
#
# COMPACT_ATOMS: atom_id res chain seq x y z
N MET A 1 -16.36 -29.76 26.26
CA MET A 1 -17.66 -29.51 25.59
C MET A 1 -17.68 -28.11 25.09
N THR A 2 -17.32 -27.93 23.84
CA THR A 2 -17.35 -26.64 23.15
C THR A 2 -18.79 -26.44 22.65
N THR A 3 -19.50 -25.48 23.25
CA THR A 3 -20.83 -25.10 22.82
C THR A 3 -20.70 -24.27 21.55
N ASP A 4 -20.96 -24.90 20.41
CA ASP A 4 -21.08 -24.25 19.09
C ASP A 4 -22.31 -23.33 19.13
N LYS A 5 -22.09 -22.01 19.22
CA LYS A 5 -23.17 -21.04 19.15
C LYS A 5 -23.69 -21.01 17.68
N PRO A 6 -25.02 -21.19 17.48
CA PRO A 6 -25.58 -21.17 16.13
C PRO A 6 -25.26 -19.85 15.44
N LYS A 7 -24.60 -19.92 14.27
CA LYS A 7 -24.38 -18.76 13.40
C LYS A 7 -25.75 -18.17 13.07
N ARG A 8 -26.05 -16.96 13.56
CA ARG A 8 -27.23 -16.20 13.17
C ARG A 8 -27.21 -16.03 11.65
N LYS A 9 -28.19 -16.63 10.94
CA LYS A 9 -28.45 -16.29 9.53
C LYS A 9 -28.80 -14.81 9.48
N GLN A 10 -27.92 -14.01 8.91
CA GLN A 10 -28.23 -12.60 8.68
C GLN A 10 -29.37 -12.50 7.66
N PRO A 11 -30.36 -11.62 7.87
CA PRO A 11 -31.42 -11.42 6.91
C PRO A 11 -30.83 -10.95 5.57
N LYS A 12 -31.30 -11.53 4.45
CA LYS A 12 -30.97 -11.04 3.11
C LYS A 12 -31.45 -9.60 3.02
N ALA A 13 -30.54 -8.65 2.86
CA ALA A 13 -30.91 -7.27 2.61
C ALA A 13 -31.61 -7.18 1.25
N ILE A 14 -32.87 -6.75 1.24
CA ILE A 14 -33.58 -6.36 0.02
C ILE A 14 -33.31 -4.88 -0.17
N VAL A 15 -32.57 -4.51 -1.22
CA VAL A 15 -32.35 -3.12 -1.59
C VAL A 15 -33.62 -2.64 -2.30
N LEU A 16 -34.42 -1.83 -1.61
CA LEU A 16 -35.55 -1.13 -2.21
C LEU A 16 -35.04 0.17 -2.82
N THR A 17 -34.93 0.23 -4.16
CA THR A 17 -34.68 1.48 -4.86
C THR A 17 -36.04 2.12 -5.19
N SER A 18 -36.28 3.33 -4.70
CA SER A 18 -37.47 4.14 -5.00
C SER A 18 -37.45 4.71 -6.43
N HIS A 19 -36.35 4.52 -7.16
CA HIS A 19 -36.23 4.88 -8.55
C HIS A 19 -35.98 3.62 -9.37
N PRO A 20 -36.95 3.19 -10.20
CA PRO A 20 -36.71 2.16 -11.21
C PRO A 20 -35.62 2.70 -12.11
N GLY A 21 -34.51 2.00 -12.17
CA GLY A 21 -33.25 2.26 -12.83
C GLY A 21 -33.20 3.67 -13.42
N GLY A 22 -32.59 4.60 -12.71
CA GLY A 22 -32.62 6.00 -13.11
C GLY A 22 -32.32 6.11 -14.58
N HIS A 23 -33.24 6.66 -15.36
CA HIS A 23 -33.14 6.79 -16.81
C HIS A 23 -32.18 7.91 -17.23
N GLY A 24 -31.08 8.11 -16.44
CA GLY A 24 -29.91 8.82 -16.90
C GLY A 24 -29.15 7.98 -17.97
N PRO A 25 -28.34 8.59 -18.81
CA PRO A 25 -27.47 7.84 -19.67
C PRO A 25 -26.71 6.80 -18.85
N LYS A 26 -26.68 5.53 -19.32
CA LYS A 26 -25.91 4.48 -18.65
C LYS A 26 -24.47 4.99 -18.51
N PRO A 27 -23.88 4.91 -17.32
CA PRO A 27 -22.49 5.32 -17.15
C PRO A 27 -21.61 4.51 -18.12
N VAL A 28 -20.47 5.08 -18.51
CA VAL A 28 -19.47 4.37 -19.32
C VAL A 28 -19.14 3.06 -18.61
N PRO A 29 -19.31 1.90 -19.27
CA PRO A 29 -18.99 0.64 -18.62
C PRO A 29 -17.49 0.53 -18.34
N ILE A 30 -17.17 -0.11 -17.21
CA ILE A 30 -15.82 -0.52 -16.90
C ILE A 30 -15.77 -2.05 -16.99
N VAL A 31 -15.00 -2.56 -17.95
CA VAL A 31 -14.77 -4.01 -18.13
C VAL A 31 -13.40 -4.33 -17.50
N TRP A 32 -13.44 -4.60 -16.19
CA TRP A 32 -12.20 -4.84 -15.44
C TRP A 32 -11.47 -6.08 -15.97
N GLY A 33 -10.17 -5.95 -16.24
CA GLY A 33 -9.36 -7.01 -16.87
C GLY A 33 -9.34 -7.02 -18.40
N ALA A 34 -10.06 -6.12 -19.08
CA ALA A 34 -9.87 -5.99 -20.52
C ALA A 34 -8.48 -5.37 -20.82
N SER A 35 -7.76 -5.96 -21.77
CA SER A 35 -6.44 -5.50 -22.21
C SER A 35 -6.49 -4.29 -23.13
N ASP A 36 -7.58 -4.17 -23.91
CA ASP A 36 -7.83 -3.01 -24.77
C ASP A 36 -8.47 -1.88 -23.95
N PRO A 37 -7.81 -0.70 -23.83
CA PRO A 37 -8.38 0.44 -23.13
C PRO A 37 -9.74 0.88 -23.64
N ALA A 38 -10.01 0.75 -24.94
CA ALA A 38 -11.30 1.11 -25.53
C ALA A 38 -12.44 0.21 -25.03
N VAL A 39 -12.16 -1.06 -24.79
CA VAL A 39 -13.08 -2.03 -24.19
C VAL A 39 -13.16 -1.86 -22.69
N ARG A 40 -12.02 -1.63 -22.03
CA ARG A 40 -11.94 -1.48 -20.58
C ARG A 40 -12.75 -0.30 -20.07
N GLY A 41 -12.72 0.83 -20.77
CA GLY A 41 -13.37 2.08 -20.36
C GLY A 41 -12.59 2.82 -19.25
N PRO A 42 -12.70 4.16 -19.16
CA PRO A 42 -12.02 4.96 -18.14
C PRO A 42 -12.74 4.94 -16.79
N VAL A 43 -11.97 5.20 -15.71
CA VAL A 43 -12.52 5.57 -14.41
C VAL A 43 -12.89 7.06 -14.43
N VAL A 44 -14.18 7.38 -14.27
CA VAL A 44 -14.69 8.75 -14.26
C VAL A 44 -15.32 9.05 -12.91
N ALA A 45 -14.56 9.70 -12.05
CA ALA A 45 -14.92 9.99 -10.65
C ALA A 45 -15.17 11.48 -10.40
N THR A 46 -15.01 12.34 -11.40
CA THR A 46 -15.12 13.79 -11.25
C THR A 46 -16.57 14.25 -11.09
N VAL A 47 -16.75 15.47 -10.61
CA VAL A 47 -18.06 16.10 -10.44
C VAL A 47 -18.37 17.17 -11.50
N THR A 48 -17.48 17.34 -12.50
CA THR A 48 -17.66 18.31 -13.60
C THR A 48 -18.90 17.99 -14.43
N ASP A 49 -19.15 16.71 -14.69
CA ASP A 49 -20.41 16.21 -15.24
C ASP A 49 -20.80 14.93 -14.50
N ARG A 50 -21.83 15.03 -13.67
CA ARG A 50 -22.30 13.89 -12.87
C ARG A 50 -22.86 12.75 -13.70
N ALA A 51 -23.34 13.02 -14.91
CA ALA A 51 -23.84 11.97 -15.81
C ALA A 51 -22.73 11.06 -16.32
N HIS A 52 -21.50 11.53 -16.33
CA HIS A 52 -20.35 10.73 -16.76
C HIS A 52 -19.79 9.83 -15.66
N ARG A 53 -20.12 10.09 -14.38
CA ARG A 53 -19.58 9.28 -13.26
C ARG A 53 -19.97 7.82 -13.35
N ASN A 54 -19.00 6.95 -13.25
CA ASN A 54 -19.17 5.52 -13.32
C ASN A 54 -18.56 4.76 -12.12
N VAL A 55 -18.17 5.48 -11.07
CA VAL A 55 -17.57 4.91 -9.85
C VAL A 55 -18.14 5.54 -8.59
N ILE A 56 -17.99 4.85 -7.47
CA ILE A 56 -18.33 5.31 -6.12
C ILE A 56 -17.13 6.08 -5.56
N GLY A 57 -17.36 7.17 -4.86
CA GLY A 57 -16.30 8.01 -4.30
C GLY A 57 -15.70 9.02 -5.31
N THR A 58 -14.59 9.65 -4.97
CA THR A 58 -13.93 10.67 -5.79
C THR A 58 -12.42 10.46 -5.78
N HIS A 59 -11.72 10.99 -6.80
CA HIS A 59 -10.26 11.07 -6.77
C HIS A 59 -9.75 11.85 -5.55
N SER A 60 -8.47 11.75 -5.27
CA SER A 60 -7.70 12.36 -4.18
C SER A 60 -7.57 11.50 -2.93
N GLY A 61 -8.10 10.27 -2.91
CA GLY A 61 -7.96 9.35 -1.78
C GLY A 61 -8.32 10.02 -0.44
N SER A 62 -7.45 9.94 0.55
CA SER A 62 -7.61 10.58 1.86
C SER A 62 -7.61 12.13 1.82
N TYR A 63 -7.23 12.76 0.70
CA TYR A 63 -7.26 14.22 0.52
C TYR A 63 -8.58 14.75 -0.05
N SER A 64 -9.55 13.90 -0.34
CA SER A 64 -10.86 14.29 -0.88
C SER A 64 -11.58 15.32 0.01
N VAL A 65 -11.44 15.23 1.33
CA VAL A 65 -12.00 16.19 2.30
C VAL A 65 -11.31 17.55 2.18
N TYR A 66 -9.99 17.62 1.99
CA TYR A 66 -9.29 18.89 1.75
C TYR A 66 -9.74 19.56 0.46
N ARG A 67 -9.96 18.78 -0.61
CA ARG A 67 -10.56 19.30 -1.84
C ARG A 67 -11.94 19.87 -1.59
N ALA A 68 -12.79 19.18 -0.85
CA ALA A 68 -14.13 19.67 -0.48
C ALA A 68 -14.06 20.97 0.32
N LEU A 69 -13.12 21.09 1.26
CA LEU A 69 -12.89 22.33 2.01
C LEU A 69 -12.43 23.47 1.11
N ALA A 70 -11.54 23.21 0.13
CA ALA A 70 -11.11 24.22 -0.84
C ALA A 70 -12.26 24.71 -1.71
N VAL A 71 -13.19 23.83 -2.10
CA VAL A 71 -14.42 24.21 -2.81
C VAL A 71 -15.32 25.06 -1.90
N ALA A 72 -15.54 24.64 -0.65
CA ALA A 72 -16.37 25.38 0.30
C ALA A 72 -15.81 26.76 0.63
N ALA A 73 -14.47 26.90 0.65
CA ALA A 73 -13.79 28.18 0.86
C ALA A 73 -13.71 29.06 -0.42
N GLY A 74 -14.23 28.60 -1.55
CA GLY A 74 -14.15 29.32 -2.82
C GLY A 74 -12.73 29.37 -3.45
N ALA A 75 -11.80 28.57 -2.93
CA ALA A 75 -10.43 28.50 -3.43
C ALA A 75 -10.28 27.56 -4.66
N LEU A 76 -11.26 26.67 -4.87
CA LEU A 76 -11.31 25.76 -5.98
C LEU A 76 -12.71 25.75 -6.62
N ASP A 77 -12.75 25.97 -7.93
CA ASP A 77 -13.96 25.74 -8.72
C ASP A 77 -14.19 24.23 -8.89
N PRO A 78 -15.31 23.66 -8.40
CA PRO A 78 -15.59 22.23 -8.53
C PRO A 78 -15.76 21.78 -9.98
N LEU A 79 -16.07 22.68 -10.89
CA LEU A 79 -16.27 22.40 -12.31
C LEU A 79 -15.00 22.56 -13.15
N ARG A 80 -13.90 23.04 -12.55
CA ARG A 80 -12.64 23.19 -13.25
C ARG A 80 -12.07 21.81 -13.60
N LYS A 81 -11.75 21.61 -14.88
CA LYS A 81 -10.99 20.45 -15.35
C LYS A 81 -9.48 20.71 -15.14
N PRO A 82 -8.72 19.72 -14.66
CA PRO A 82 -7.27 19.83 -14.58
C PRO A 82 -6.65 20.01 -15.97
N ASP A 83 -5.61 20.81 -16.04
CA ASP A 83 -4.73 20.83 -17.21
C ASP A 83 -3.67 19.73 -17.05
N LEU A 84 -3.73 18.72 -17.92
CA LEU A 84 -2.81 17.59 -17.91
C LEU A 84 -1.67 17.76 -18.94
N THR A 85 -1.48 18.97 -19.49
CA THR A 85 -0.37 19.27 -20.41
C THR A 85 0.97 19.02 -19.72
N ASN A 86 1.86 18.27 -20.37
CA ASN A 86 3.19 17.92 -19.85
C ASN A 86 3.20 17.14 -18.53
N THR A 87 2.13 16.43 -18.19
CA THR A 87 2.03 15.59 -16.99
C THR A 87 2.22 14.09 -17.27
N SER A 88 2.56 13.74 -18.49
CA SER A 88 2.80 12.34 -18.89
C SER A 88 3.86 11.68 -18.01
N PRO A 89 3.80 10.36 -17.82
CA PRO A 89 4.81 9.62 -17.06
C PRO A 89 6.22 9.90 -17.55
N THR A 90 7.16 10.16 -16.62
CA THR A 90 8.59 10.35 -16.98
C THR A 90 9.27 9.06 -17.40
N HIS A 91 8.62 7.91 -17.17
CA HIS A 91 9.04 6.61 -17.60
C HIS A 91 7.82 5.77 -17.95
N ALA A 92 7.81 5.19 -19.15
CA ALA A 92 6.73 4.31 -19.59
C ALA A 92 6.80 2.98 -18.83
N LEU A 93 5.68 2.57 -18.25
CA LEU A 93 5.51 1.29 -17.56
C LEU A 93 4.33 0.54 -18.17
N GLY A 94 4.53 -0.71 -18.52
CA GLY A 94 3.49 -1.55 -19.09
C GLY A 94 3.13 -1.21 -20.56
N PRO A 95 2.00 -1.69 -21.05
CA PRO A 95 1.11 -2.62 -20.35
C PRO A 95 1.74 -4.01 -20.14
N PHE A 96 1.46 -4.62 -19.00
CA PHE A 96 1.89 -6.00 -18.69
C PHE A 96 0.69 -6.95 -18.76
N ALA A 97 0.96 -8.25 -18.95
CA ALA A 97 -0.10 -9.27 -19.03
C ALA A 97 -0.99 -9.30 -17.76
N SER A 98 -0.42 -8.95 -16.60
CA SER A 98 -1.16 -8.82 -15.34
C SER A 98 -2.26 -7.76 -15.35
N TRP A 99 -2.16 -6.74 -16.21
CA TRP A 99 -3.19 -5.68 -16.31
C TRP A 99 -4.51 -6.19 -16.91
N ALA A 100 -4.43 -7.26 -17.71
CA ALA A 100 -5.56 -7.92 -18.32
C ALA A 100 -6.13 -9.08 -17.49
N ASP A 101 -5.68 -9.24 -16.25
CA ASP A 101 -6.16 -10.28 -15.35
C ASP A 101 -6.94 -9.66 -14.18
N PRO A 102 -8.29 -9.82 -14.14
CA PRO A 102 -9.12 -9.20 -13.11
C PRO A 102 -8.92 -9.78 -11.71
N GLU A 103 -8.11 -10.86 -11.57
CA GLU A 103 -7.77 -11.46 -10.28
C GLU A 103 -6.43 -10.94 -9.73
N LYS A 104 -5.57 -10.38 -10.59
CA LYS A 104 -4.23 -9.92 -10.18
C LYS A 104 -4.18 -8.49 -9.70
N ILE A 105 -5.03 -7.61 -10.25
CA ILE A 105 -5.06 -6.20 -9.88
C ILE A 105 -6.50 -5.80 -9.61
N VAL A 106 -6.84 -5.59 -8.35
CA VAL A 106 -8.20 -5.25 -7.90
C VAL A 106 -8.25 -3.99 -7.03
N SER A 107 -7.09 -3.44 -6.63
CA SER A 107 -7.02 -2.33 -5.68
C SER A 107 -6.38 -1.04 -6.23
N LEU A 108 -5.98 -1.04 -7.50
CA LEU A 108 -5.49 0.13 -8.24
C LEU A 108 -5.95 0.06 -9.71
N ASP A 109 -5.96 1.20 -10.40
CA ASP A 109 -6.25 1.24 -11.84
C ASP A 109 -4.97 0.95 -12.65
N PRO A 110 -4.87 -0.19 -13.39
CA PRO A 110 -3.69 -0.47 -14.18
C PRO A 110 -3.34 0.63 -15.19
N PHE A 111 -4.34 1.28 -15.78
CA PHE A 111 -4.17 2.37 -16.75
C PHE A 111 -4.01 3.74 -16.11
N GLY A 112 -4.00 3.84 -14.79
CA GLY A 112 -4.02 5.08 -14.02
C GLY A 112 -2.91 6.08 -14.35
N ALA A 113 -1.76 5.61 -14.85
CA ALA A 113 -0.62 6.46 -15.24
C ALA A 113 -0.72 6.99 -16.69
N VAL A 114 -1.46 6.31 -17.55
CA VAL A 114 -1.50 6.55 -19.00
C VAL A 114 -2.88 6.96 -19.50
N VAL A 115 -3.73 7.50 -18.62
CA VAL A 115 -5.13 7.81 -18.93
C VAL A 115 -5.29 8.76 -20.12
N SER A 116 -4.42 9.76 -20.26
CA SER A 116 -4.48 10.75 -21.34
C SER A 116 -4.21 10.15 -22.72
N GLU A 117 -3.43 9.08 -22.76
CA GLU A 117 -3.10 8.33 -23.98
C GLU A 117 -4.11 7.21 -24.21
N ALA A 118 -4.31 6.34 -23.21
CA ALA A 118 -5.18 5.18 -23.29
C ALA A 118 -6.64 5.54 -23.58
N PHE A 119 -7.12 6.67 -23.06
CA PHE A 119 -8.52 7.10 -23.18
C PHE A 119 -8.70 8.38 -24.00
N ARG A 120 -7.81 8.64 -24.98
CA ARG A 120 -7.86 9.84 -25.83
C ARG A 120 -9.23 10.12 -26.41
N SER A 121 -9.90 9.10 -26.95
CA SER A 121 -11.24 9.24 -27.55
C SER A 121 -12.33 9.69 -26.56
N TYR A 122 -12.13 9.46 -25.28
CA TYR A 122 -13.02 9.94 -24.22
C TYR A 122 -12.74 11.42 -23.89
N PHE A 123 -11.48 11.83 -23.83
CA PHE A 123 -11.11 13.24 -23.68
C PHE A 123 -11.67 14.08 -24.83
N ASP A 124 -11.56 13.59 -26.07
CA ASP A 124 -12.07 14.27 -27.27
C ASP A 124 -13.60 14.46 -27.21
N ARG A 125 -14.31 13.57 -26.51
CA ARG A 125 -15.76 13.66 -26.25
C ARG A 125 -16.11 14.49 -24.99
N GLY A 126 -15.12 15.08 -24.34
CA GLY A 126 -15.30 15.97 -23.19
C GLY A 126 -15.40 15.31 -21.82
N TYR A 127 -15.08 14.01 -21.70
CA TYR A 127 -15.02 13.35 -20.41
C TYR A 127 -13.86 13.91 -19.57
N ASP A 128 -14.13 14.12 -18.29
CA ASP A 128 -13.12 14.54 -17.32
C ASP A 128 -12.56 13.30 -16.61
N ILE A 129 -11.45 12.79 -17.12
CA ILE A 129 -10.75 11.62 -16.61
C ILE A 129 -9.48 12.09 -15.94
N GLN A 130 -9.24 11.68 -14.70
CA GLN A 130 -8.05 12.08 -13.95
C GLN A 130 -7.14 10.87 -13.73
N PRO A 131 -5.81 11.06 -13.78
CA PRO A 131 -4.86 10.03 -13.41
C PRO A 131 -5.03 9.64 -11.94
N SER A 132 -5.03 8.33 -11.66
CA SER A 132 -4.89 7.77 -10.31
C SER A 132 -3.46 7.35 -9.99
N ILE A 133 -2.57 7.39 -10.99
CA ILE A 133 -1.15 7.08 -10.86
C ILE A 133 -0.35 8.19 -11.55
N ALA A 134 0.72 8.64 -10.89
CA ALA A 134 1.68 9.56 -11.46
C ALA A 134 3.10 8.99 -11.33
N VAL A 135 3.88 9.01 -12.43
CA VAL A 135 5.25 8.49 -12.47
C VAL A 135 6.22 9.63 -12.74
N THR A 136 7.23 9.78 -11.87
CA THR A 136 8.25 10.84 -12.00
C THR A 136 9.63 10.33 -11.60
N LYS A 137 10.67 11.10 -11.99
CA LYS A 137 12.05 10.89 -11.52
C LYS A 137 12.32 11.74 -10.28
N ALA A 138 13.14 11.23 -9.38
CA ALA A 138 13.55 11.93 -8.17
C ALA A 138 14.97 11.56 -7.74
N HIS A 139 15.51 12.38 -6.84
CA HIS A 139 16.66 12.01 -6.01
C HIS A 139 16.18 11.88 -4.59
N ILE A 140 16.51 10.77 -3.95
CA ILE A 140 16.24 10.57 -2.53
C ILE A 140 17.57 10.57 -1.78
N ARG A 141 17.53 10.98 -0.52
CA ARG A 141 18.67 10.94 0.37
C ARG A 141 18.27 10.21 1.65
N VAL A 142 19.01 9.16 1.95
CA VAL A 142 18.88 8.37 3.17
C VAL A 142 20.22 8.45 3.88
N PRO A 143 20.31 9.13 5.04
CA PRO A 143 21.59 9.37 5.74
C PRO A 143 22.39 8.10 6.01
N GLU A 144 21.73 7.00 6.31
CA GLU A 144 22.32 5.70 6.60
C GLU A 144 23.13 5.12 5.42
N LEU A 145 22.86 5.54 4.18
CA LEU A 145 23.67 5.13 3.03
C LEU A 145 25.08 5.70 3.07
N ALA A 146 25.28 6.86 3.71
CA ALA A 146 26.62 7.39 3.92
C ALA A 146 27.44 6.50 4.86
N ASP A 147 26.79 5.88 5.85
CA ASP A 147 27.41 4.90 6.73
C ASP A 147 27.73 3.60 5.98
N ALA A 148 26.83 3.16 5.11
CA ALA A 148 27.05 1.99 4.24
C ALA A 148 28.25 2.20 3.31
N VAL A 149 28.40 3.40 2.74
CA VAL A 149 29.57 3.76 1.91
C VAL A 149 30.85 3.77 2.74
N ARG A 150 30.83 4.38 3.93
CA ARG A 150 32.00 4.41 4.82
C ARG A 150 32.42 3.01 5.28
N ALA A 151 31.46 2.13 5.49
CA ALA A 151 31.69 0.73 5.87
C ALA A 151 32.09 -0.15 4.66
N GLY A 152 32.13 0.37 3.45
CA GLY A 152 32.48 -0.37 2.23
C GLY A 152 31.38 -1.31 1.72
N ARG A 153 30.16 -1.24 2.26
CA ARG A 153 29.03 -2.04 1.79
C ARG A 153 28.42 -1.48 0.50
N LEU A 154 28.49 -0.18 0.26
CA LEU A 154 28.07 0.50 -0.96
C LEU A 154 29.21 1.27 -1.60
N GLN A 155 29.11 1.52 -2.89
CA GLN A 155 30.02 2.38 -3.64
C GLN A 155 29.23 3.54 -4.28
N ALA A 156 29.79 4.74 -4.24
CA ALA A 156 29.26 5.88 -5.00
C ALA A 156 29.67 5.69 -6.48
N ASP A 157 28.83 5.02 -7.27
CA ASP A 157 29.08 4.69 -8.68
C ASP A 157 28.76 5.83 -9.66
N GLY A 158 28.18 6.94 -9.15
CA GLY A 158 27.78 8.10 -9.94
C GLY A 158 26.50 7.91 -10.75
N ALA A 159 26.00 6.69 -10.90
CA ALA A 159 24.80 6.33 -11.66
C ALA A 159 23.59 6.10 -10.75
N VAL A 160 23.64 5.08 -9.91
CA VAL A 160 22.60 4.76 -8.92
C VAL A 160 22.80 5.60 -7.67
N LEU A 161 23.99 5.55 -7.08
CA LEU A 161 24.37 6.29 -5.89
C LEU A 161 25.44 7.33 -6.24
N ARG A 162 25.13 8.61 -6.06
CA ARG A 162 26.02 9.73 -6.35
C ARG A 162 27.00 9.97 -5.18
N ALA A 163 28.12 10.60 -5.47
CA ALA A 163 29.10 11.00 -4.45
C ALA A 163 28.51 11.94 -3.38
N THR A 164 27.44 12.65 -3.69
CA THR A 164 26.67 13.49 -2.74
C THR A 164 25.81 12.69 -1.77
N GLY A 165 25.72 11.35 -1.91
CA GLY A 165 24.83 10.49 -1.14
C GLY A 165 23.38 10.45 -1.66
N ASP A 166 23.11 11.08 -2.81
CA ASP A 166 21.80 11.04 -3.45
C ASP A 166 21.65 9.77 -4.28
N VAL A 167 20.48 9.12 -4.18
CA VAL A 167 20.10 7.97 -5.00
C VAL A 167 19.11 8.43 -6.07
N VAL A 168 19.39 8.10 -7.32
CA VAL A 168 18.49 8.37 -8.44
C VAL A 168 17.42 7.30 -8.47
N VAL A 169 16.15 7.71 -8.48
CA VAL A 169 15.01 6.80 -8.50
C VAL A 169 13.94 7.26 -9.49
N VAL A 170 13.20 6.29 -10.02
CA VAL A 170 11.86 6.54 -10.57
C VAL A 170 10.86 6.24 -9.48
N LYS A 171 9.85 7.08 -9.31
CA LYS A 171 8.81 6.84 -8.31
C LYS A 171 7.42 6.97 -8.90
N ALA A 172 6.51 6.13 -8.43
CA ALA A 172 5.11 6.17 -8.80
C ALA A 172 4.25 6.40 -7.55
N ALA A 173 3.42 7.45 -7.57
CA ALA A 173 2.38 7.65 -6.57
C ALA A 173 1.09 7.04 -7.08
N ILE A 174 0.40 6.24 -6.25
CA ILE A 174 -0.79 5.46 -6.63
C ILE A 174 -1.90 5.76 -5.65
N GLU A 175 -3.05 6.21 -6.17
CA GLU A 175 -4.30 6.29 -5.42
C GLU A 175 -5.07 4.96 -5.50
N PRO A 176 -5.79 4.57 -4.44
CA PRO A 176 -6.56 3.34 -4.46
C PRO A 176 -7.76 3.45 -5.41
N VAL A 177 -7.94 2.42 -6.23
CA VAL A 177 -9.10 2.23 -7.11
C VAL A 177 -9.53 0.77 -6.98
N TRP A 178 -10.61 0.51 -6.25
CA TRP A 178 -11.02 -0.84 -5.90
C TRP A 178 -12.09 -1.38 -6.86
N TYR A 179 -11.81 -2.49 -7.51
CA TYR A 179 -12.80 -3.31 -8.19
C TYR A 179 -13.48 -4.20 -7.15
N LEU A 180 -14.68 -3.80 -6.70
CA LEU A 180 -15.37 -4.42 -5.56
C LEU A 180 -15.60 -5.94 -5.70
N PRO A 181 -16.00 -6.48 -6.87
CA PRO A 181 -16.12 -7.93 -7.03
C PRO A 181 -14.78 -8.65 -6.78
N GLY A 182 -13.67 -8.09 -7.28
CA GLY A 182 -12.33 -8.65 -7.08
C GLY A 182 -11.84 -8.54 -5.64
N VAL A 183 -12.08 -7.40 -5.01
CA VAL A 183 -11.76 -7.21 -3.58
C VAL A 183 -12.54 -8.20 -2.71
N ALA A 184 -13.83 -8.39 -2.96
CA ALA A 184 -14.66 -9.36 -2.23
C ALA A 184 -14.09 -10.78 -2.34
N ARG A 185 -13.72 -11.21 -3.55
CA ARG A 185 -13.08 -12.52 -3.75
C ARG A 185 -11.76 -12.66 -2.99
N ARG A 186 -10.92 -11.62 -2.99
CA ARG A 186 -9.65 -11.60 -2.24
C ARG A 186 -9.85 -11.79 -0.74
N PHE A 187 -10.95 -11.26 -0.18
CA PHE A 187 -11.29 -11.39 1.24
C PHE A 187 -12.20 -12.60 1.54
N GLY A 188 -12.58 -13.40 0.53
CA GLY A 188 -13.40 -14.59 0.70
C GLY A 188 -14.83 -14.30 1.17
N CYS A 189 -15.38 -13.14 0.80
CA CYS A 189 -16.75 -12.75 1.11
C CYS A 189 -17.55 -12.45 -0.17
N THR A 190 -18.86 -12.33 -0.04
CA THR A 190 -19.69 -11.88 -1.17
C THR A 190 -19.54 -10.37 -1.38
N GLU A 191 -19.70 -9.90 -2.61
CA GLU A 191 -19.67 -8.47 -2.91
C GLU A 191 -20.75 -7.71 -2.12
N ALA A 192 -21.94 -8.30 -1.99
CA ALA A 192 -23.04 -7.71 -1.21
C ALA A 192 -22.67 -7.54 0.29
N ASP A 193 -21.98 -8.51 0.88
CA ASP A 193 -21.51 -8.42 2.25
C ASP A 193 -20.38 -7.39 2.41
N LEU A 194 -19.43 -7.35 1.46
CA LEU A 194 -18.39 -6.33 1.42
C LEU A 194 -18.99 -4.92 1.38
N ARG A 195 -19.90 -4.67 0.44
CA ARG A 195 -20.55 -3.35 0.25
C ARG A 195 -21.32 -2.93 1.50
N ARG A 196 -22.12 -3.82 2.07
CA ARG A 196 -22.87 -3.55 3.30
C ARG A 196 -21.92 -3.25 4.46
N THR A 197 -20.89 -4.06 4.65
CA THR A 197 -19.91 -3.86 5.73
C THR A 197 -19.17 -2.54 5.57
N LEU A 198 -18.72 -2.20 4.36
CA LEU A 198 -18.10 -0.92 4.08
C LEU A 198 -19.04 0.25 4.40
N PHE A 199 -20.32 0.16 3.99
CA PHE A 199 -21.31 1.20 4.26
C PHE A 199 -21.56 1.37 5.78
N GLU A 200 -21.88 0.27 6.48
CA GLU A 200 -22.25 0.30 7.89
C GLU A 200 -21.09 0.77 8.78
N HIS A 201 -19.88 0.24 8.56
CA HIS A 201 -18.72 0.53 9.40
C HIS A 201 -17.95 1.80 9.01
N THR A 202 -18.38 2.50 7.98
CA THR A 202 -17.97 3.89 7.71
C THR A 202 -19.01 4.91 8.13
N GLY A 203 -20.03 4.51 8.88
CA GLY A 203 -21.13 5.42 9.30
C GLY A 203 -22.01 5.90 8.15
N GLY A 204 -22.12 5.13 7.07
CA GLY A 204 -22.93 5.48 5.91
C GLY A 204 -22.26 6.47 4.95
N MET A 205 -20.93 6.60 5.00
CA MET A 205 -20.17 7.61 4.22
C MET A 205 -20.43 7.54 2.71
N PHE A 206 -20.67 6.34 2.17
CA PHE A 206 -20.88 6.10 0.74
C PHE A 206 -22.17 5.31 0.52
N PRO A 207 -23.35 5.98 0.48
CA PRO A 207 -24.63 5.30 0.29
C PRO A 207 -24.73 4.55 -1.05
N GLU A 208 -23.96 4.96 -2.07
CA GLU A 208 -23.88 4.28 -3.35
C GLU A 208 -23.39 2.82 -3.23
N LEU A 209 -22.63 2.48 -2.20
CA LEU A 209 -22.23 1.10 -1.93
C LEU A 209 -23.43 0.15 -1.84
N VAL A 210 -24.55 0.61 -1.29
CA VAL A 210 -25.77 -0.18 -1.10
C VAL A 210 -26.92 0.19 -2.06
N THR A 211 -26.87 1.36 -2.70
CA THR A 211 -27.94 1.83 -3.59
C THR A 211 -27.59 1.73 -5.08
N ARG A 212 -26.29 1.60 -5.44
CA ARG A 212 -25.81 1.60 -6.82
C ARG A 212 -25.02 0.31 -7.10
N GLY A 213 -25.72 -0.83 -7.11
CA GLY A 213 -25.13 -2.12 -7.45
C GLY A 213 -24.58 -2.23 -8.88
N ASP A 214 -24.93 -1.27 -9.74
CA ASP A 214 -24.42 -1.14 -11.10
C ASP A 214 -23.00 -0.53 -11.17
N LEU A 215 -22.50 0.10 -10.08
CA LEU A 215 -21.17 0.66 -9.98
C LEU A 215 -20.24 -0.32 -9.25
N GLU A 216 -19.37 -0.97 -9.99
CA GLU A 216 -18.46 -2.00 -9.46
C GLU A 216 -17.11 -1.46 -8.97
N VAL A 217 -16.83 -0.18 -9.22
CA VAL A 217 -15.55 0.44 -8.83
C VAL A 217 -15.77 1.48 -7.74
N PHE A 218 -14.93 1.42 -6.72
CA PHE A 218 -14.95 2.29 -5.56
C PHE A 218 -13.57 2.95 -5.35
N LEU A 219 -13.56 4.23 -5.09
CA LEU A 219 -12.38 4.99 -4.71
C LEU A 219 -12.44 5.25 -3.20
N PRO A 220 -11.87 4.38 -2.36
CA PRO A 220 -11.91 4.53 -0.92
C PRO A 220 -11.07 5.73 -0.46
N PRO A 221 -11.51 6.49 0.57
CA PRO A 221 -10.77 7.62 1.12
C PRO A 221 -9.66 7.16 2.08
N ILE A 222 -8.77 6.31 1.59
CA ILE A 222 -7.63 5.78 2.35
C ILE A 222 -6.31 6.30 1.76
N GLY A 223 -5.23 6.20 2.52
CA GLY A 223 -3.90 6.48 2.03
C GLY A 223 -3.54 5.57 0.84
N GLY A 224 -2.92 6.15 -0.17
CA GLY A 224 -2.36 5.42 -1.30
C GLY A 224 -1.01 4.80 -0.97
N LEU A 225 -0.24 4.55 -2.00
CA LEU A 225 1.12 4.05 -1.88
C LEU A 225 2.07 4.81 -2.82
N THR A 226 3.36 4.76 -2.51
CA THR A 226 4.42 5.24 -3.40
C THR A 226 5.38 4.09 -3.67
N ILE A 227 5.66 3.84 -4.95
CA ILE A 227 6.68 2.86 -5.34
C ILE A 227 7.96 3.63 -5.67
N TYR A 228 9.08 3.20 -5.12
CA TYR A 228 10.42 3.68 -5.45
C TYR A 228 11.13 2.58 -6.23
N MET A 229 11.62 2.90 -7.43
CA MET A 229 12.28 1.98 -8.35
C MET A 229 13.73 2.43 -8.55
N PHE A 230 14.65 1.52 -8.31
CA PHE A 230 16.10 1.73 -8.32
C PHE A 230 16.73 1.01 -9.52
N GLY A 231 17.67 1.65 -10.18
CA GLY A 231 18.38 1.09 -11.33
C GLY A 231 17.56 1.11 -12.62
N ASP A 232 17.71 0.08 -13.43
CA ASP A 232 17.00 -0.04 -14.72
C ASP A 232 15.55 -0.50 -14.51
N VAL A 233 14.62 0.43 -14.63
CA VAL A 233 13.18 0.16 -14.44
C VAL A 233 12.63 -0.84 -15.46
N THR A 234 13.24 -0.92 -16.66
CA THR A 234 12.80 -1.87 -17.70
C THR A 234 13.16 -3.30 -17.37
N ALA A 235 14.12 -3.50 -16.47
CA ALA A 235 14.54 -4.82 -16.00
C ALA A 235 13.65 -5.40 -14.88
N ILE A 236 12.77 -4.59 -14.28
CA ILE A 236 11.91 -5.03 -13.16
C ILE A 236 11.05 -6.26 -13.50
N PRO A 237 10.38 -6.34 -14.67
CA PRO A 237 9.58 -7.51 -15.03
C PRO A 237 10.39 -8.70 -15.58
N ASP A 238 11.69 -8.51 -15.85
CA ASP A 238 12.55 -9.54 -16.44
C ASP A 238 13.01 -10.56 -15.39
N ARG A 239 12.52 -11.80 -15.49
CA ARG A 239 12.86 -12.89 -14.56
C ARG A 239 14.34 -13.28 -14.55
N ASN A 240 15.10 -12.91 -15.57
CA ASN A 240 16.54 -13.21 -15.70
C ASN A 240 17.42 -12.13 -15.07
N ARG A 241 16.86 -11.00 -14.68
CA ARG A 241 17.56 -9.92 -13.99
C ARG A 241 17.25 -9.99 -12.49
N SER A 242 18.27 -9.71 -11.68
CA SER A 242 18.10 -9.70 -10.22
C SER A 242 17.14 -8.60 -9.77
N LEU A 243 16.17 -8.96 -8.96
CA LEU A 243 15.20 -8.04 -8.39
C LEU A 243 15.17 -8.14 -6.86
N THR A 244 15.45 -7.03 -6.21
CA THR A 244 15.27 -6.87 -4.76
C THR A 244 14.00 -6.09 -4.47
N VAL A 245 13.16 -6.61 -3.58
CA VAL A 245 11.89 -5.96 -3.22
C VAL A 245 11.73 -5.84 -1.71
N ARG A 246 11.26 -4.66 -1.27
CA ARG A 246 10.71 -4.44 0.06
C ARG A 246 9.30 -3.86 -0.02
N VAL A 247 8.39 -4.42 0.76
CA VAL A 247 7.08 -3.81 1.02
C VAL A 247 7.10 -3.22 2.43
N HIS A 248 6.99 -1.91 2.50
CA HIS A 248 7.06 -1.13 3.73
C HIS A 248 5.69 -0.50 4.03
N ASP A 249 5.25 -0.60 5.27
CA ASP A 249 4.09 0.15 5.75
C ASP A 249 4.59 1.34 6.55
N GLU A 250 4.03 2.52 6.28
CA GLU A 250 4.40 3.79 6.89
C GLU A 250 4.45 3.70 8.42
N CYS A 251 5.48 4.31 8.96
CA CYS A 251 5.66 4.56 10.39
C CYS A 251 6.26 5.95 10.53
N ASN A 252 5.43 6.99 10.46
CA ASN A 252 5.87 8.38 10.36
C ASN A 252 6.89 8.77 11.43
N GLY A 253 6.61 8.47 12.70
CA GLY A 253 7.51 8.77 13.81
C GLY A 253 8.88 8.13 13.63
N SER A 254 8.96 6.88 13.19
CA SER A 254 10.22 6.18 12.94
C SER A 254 10.87 6.59 11.63
N ASP A 255 10.12 6.59 10.53
CA ASP A 255 10.68 6.80 9.19
C ASP A 255 11.22 8.22 9.00
N VAL A 256 10.53 9.22 9.57
CA VAL A 256 10.89 10.64 9.40
C VAL A 256 11.73 11.16 10.55
N PHE A 257 11.38 10.83 11.81
CA PHE A 257 11.97 11.45 13.01
C PHE A 257 12.89 10.52 13.78
N GLY A 258 13.08 9.27 13.32
CA GLY A 258 13.92 8.31 14.03
C GLY A 258 13.35 7.93 15.40
N SER A 259 12.03 7.96 15.55
CA SER A 259 11.37 7.47 16.77
C SER A 259 11.82 6.04 17.02
N ASP A 260 12.19 5.79 18.22
CA ASP A 260 13.12 4.78 18.68
C ASP A 260 12.47 3.51 19.24
N ILE A 261 11.18 3.36 19.03
CA ILE A 261 10.45 2.27 19.69
C ILE A 261 10.05 1.16 18.72
N CYS A 262 10.44 1.30 17.45
CA CYS A 262 10.22 0.29 16.44
C CYS A 262 11.39 0.15 15.46
N THR A 263 11.33 -0.94 14.66
CA THR A 263 12.35 -1.27 13.66
C THR A 263 12.05 -0.73 12.26
N CYS A 264 11.03 0.14 12.09
CA CYS A 264 10.57 0.52 10.76
C CYS A 264 11.65 1.28 9.97
N ARG A 265 12.25 2.35 10.54
CA ARG A 265 13.32 3.09 9.85
C ARG A 265 14.56 2.25 9.55
N PRO A 266 15.13 1.48 10.50
CA PRO A 266 16.25 0.58 10.17
C PRO A 266 15.95 -0.37 9.02
N TYR A 267 14.77 -0.97 9.00
CA TYR A 267 14.34 -1.83 7.90
C TYR A 267 14.13 -1.07 6.59
N LEU A 268 13.66 0.18 6.63
CA LEU A 268 13.52 1.00 5.44
C LEU A 268 14.90 1.33 4.85
N ALA A 269 15.82 1.79 5.68
CA ALA A 269 17.19 2.13 5.28
C ALA A 269 17.92 0.91 4.71
N HIS A 270 17.86 -0.23 5.41
CA HIS A 270 18.42 -1.50 4.93
C HIS A 270 17.77 -1.94 3.60
N GLY A 271 16.46 -1.80 3.46
CA GLY A 271 15.78 -2.09 2.19
C GLY A 271 16.24 -1.20 1.05
N VAL A 272 16.52 0.09 1.31
CA VAL A 272 17.11 1.00 0.31
C VAL A 272 18.53 0.56 -0.04
N GLU A 273 19.35 0.22 0.95
CA GLU A 273 20.72 -0.31 0.74
C GLU A 273 20.72 -1.54 -0.17
N GLU A 274 19.87 -2.52 0.12
CA GLU A 274 19.72 -3.76 -0.67
C GLU A 274 19.23 -3.48 -2.11
N CYS A 275 18.30 -2.52 -2.28
CA CYS A 275 17.84 -2.10 -3.60
C CYS A 275 18.94 -1.41 -4.41
N VAL A 276 19.76 -0.58 -3.76
CA VAL A 276 20.92 0.08 -4.40
C VAL A 276 21.96 -0.97 -4.81
N LEU A 277 22.28 -1.94 -3.95
CA LEU A 277 23.20 -3.04 -4.28
C LEU A 277 22.73 -3.83 -5.49
N SER A 278 21.45 -4.20 -5.55
CA SER A 278 20.88 -4.90 -6.69
C SER A 278 21.00 -4.08 -7.98
N ALA A 279 20.69 -2.78 -7.91
CA ALA A 279 20.77 -1.87 -9.04
C ALA A 279 22.22 -1.67 -9.54
N GLN A 280 23.19 -1.56 -8.63
CA GLN A 280 24.63 -1.47 -8.96
C GLN A 280 25.17 -2.75 -9.57
N GLY A 281 24.61 -3.90 -9.17
CA GLY A 281 24.90 -5.22 -9.77
C GLY A 281 24.24 -5.46 -11.13
N GLY A 282 23.61 -4.43 -11.73
CA GLY A 282 22.92 -4.54 -13.02
C GLY A 282 21.51 -5.12 -12.95
N GLY A 283 20.97 -5.34 -11.75
CA GLY A 283 19.57 -5.67 -11.48
C GLY A 283 18.71 -4.43 -11.21
N SER A 284 17.64 -4.61 -10.45
CA SER A 284 16.73 -3.54 -10.04
C SER A 284 16.31 -3.68 -8.59
N GLY A 285 15.89 -2.58 -7.99
CA GLY A 285 15.30 -2.57 -6.66
C GLY A 285 13.91 -1.93 -6.68
N VAL A 286 13.01 -2.40 -5.81
CA VAL A 286 11.67 -1.85 -5.66
C VAL A 286 11.31 -1.73 -4.19
N ILE A 287 10.90 -0.53 -3.76
CA ILE A 287 10.26 -0.34 -2.46
C ILE A 287 8.82 0.10 -2.68
N VAL A 288 7.88 -0.71 -2.19
CA VAL A 288 6.46 -0.33 -2.12
C VAL A 288 6.20 0.25 -0.73
N TYR A 289 5.96 1.56 -0.66
CA TYR A 289 5.72 2.29 0.58
C TYR A 289 4.23 2.60 0.72
N ASN A 290 3.57 1.90 1.63
CA ASN A 290 2.13 2.04 1.88
C ASN A 290 1.84 3.06 2.98
N ARG A 291 0.90 3.97 2.74
CA ARG A 291 0.42 4.93 3.74
C ARG A 291 -0.58 4.29 4.69
N LYS A 292 -0.09 3.62 5.74
CA LYS A 292 -0.90 2.81 6.67
C LYS A 292 -0.31 2.84 8.08
N GLU A 293 -0.24 4.02 8.66
CA GLU A 293 0.34 4.26 9.99
C GLU A 293 -0.19 3.27 11.05
N GLY A 294 0.74 2.80 11.90
CA GLY A 294 0.41 2.01 13.08
C GLY A 294 -0.30 0.68 12.76
N ARG A 295 0.13 -0.12 11.79
CA ARG A 295 -0.51 -1.36 11.33
C ARG A 295 -1.96 -1.15 10.86
N ALA A 296 -2.22 -0.01 10.25
CA ALA A 296 -3.54 0.48 9.85
C ALA A 296 -4.51 0.75 11.04
N LEU A 297 -4.00 0.82 12.27
CA LEU A 297 -4.76 1.21 13.46
C LEU A 297 -4.82 2.74 13.63
N GLY A 298 -3.93 3.46 12.96
CA GLY A 298 -3.74 4.90 13.09
C GLY A 298 -2.76 5.28 14.20
N GLU A 299 -2.19 6.47 14.10
CA GLU A 299 -1.14 6.95 14.99
C GLU A 299 -1.62 7.15 16.44
N VAL A 300 -2.87 7.62 16.61
CA VAL A 300 -3.47 7.78 17.95
C VAL A 300 -3.51 6.44 18.69
N THR A 301 -4.04 5.40 18.05
CA THR A 301 -4.09 4.04 18.65
C THR A 301 -2.69 3.51 18.92
N LYS A 302 -1.76 3.71 18.00
CA LYS A 302 -0.35 3.33 18.17
C LYS A 302 0.27 3.96 19.42
N PHE A 303 0.03 5.25 19.66
CA PHE A 303 0.56 5.93 20.86
C PHE A 303 -0.10 5.44 22.14
N LEU A 304 -1.40 5.12 22.11
CA LEU A 304 -2.07 4.49 23.26
C LEU A 304 -1.45 3.12 23.58
N VAL A 305 -1.11 2.33 22.56
CA VAL A 305 -0.39 1.05 22.73
C VAL A 305 0.99 1.29 23.36
N TYR A 306 1.74 2.29 22.91
CA TYR A 306 3.04 2.64 23.50
C TYR A 306 2.89 3.02 24.96
N ASN A 307 1.91 3.84 25.31
CA ASN A 307 1.62 4.21 26.69
C ASN A 307 1.27 3.00 27.56
N ALA A 308 0.43 2.10 27.04
CA ALA A 308 0.05 0.86 27.76
C ALA A 308 1.26 -0.05 27.98
N ARG A 309 2.15 -0.17 27.00
CA ARG A 309 3.40 -0.94 27.12
C ARG A 309 4.33 -0.37 28.17
N LYS A 310 4.57 0.96 28.14
CA LYS A 310 5.50 1.63 29.04
C LYS A 310 5.00 1.68 30.49
N ARG A 311 3.69 1.76 30.71
CA ARG A 311 3.07 1.87 32.04
C ARG A 311 2.73 0.53 32.70
N GLN A 312 2.87 -0.57 32.01
CA GLN A 312 2.61 -1.87 32.63
C GLN A 312 3.64 -2.21 33.69
N VAL A 313 3.32 -3.14 34.58
CA VAL A 313 4.25 -3.61 35.62
C VAL A 313 5.48 -4.20 34.95
N GLY A 314 6.64 -3.69 35.31
CA GLY A 314 7.94 -4.08 34.75
C GLY A 314 8.33 -3.34 33.47
N GLY A 315 7.55 -2.34 33.01
CA GLY A 315 7.85 -1.52 31.85
C GLY A 315 7.58 -2.18 30.51
N ASP A 316 8.12 -1.62 29.45
CA ASP A 316 7.97 -2.14 28.09
C ASP A 316 8.77 -3.44 27.90
N ARG A 317 8.09 -4.56 27.70
CA ARG A 317 8.66 -5.91 27.60
C ARG A 317 8.28 -6.59 26.28
N ALA A 318 9.22 -7.32 25.72
CA ALA A 318 9.05 -8.08 24.49
C ALA A 318 7.90 -9.12 24.60
N GLU A 319 7.80 -9.83 25.71
CA GLU A 319 6.75 -10.85 25.96
C GLU A 319 5.32 -10.31 25.92
N GLN A 320 5.12 -9.01 26.18
CA GLN A 320 3.81 -8.35 26.24
C GLN A 320 3.49 -7.52 24.99
N TYR A 321 4.39 -7.49 24.03
CA TYR A 321 4.33 -6.59 22.86
C TYR A 321 2.99 -6.71 22.08
N PHE A 322 2.64 -7.91 21.66
CA PHE A 322 1.41 -8.15 20.89
C PHE A 322 0.16 -8.10 21.76
N ALA A 323 0.21 -8.64 22.96
CA ALA A 323 -0.90 -8.62 23.90
C ALA A 323 -1.37 -7.19 24.22
N ARG A 324 -0.46 -6.23 24.36
CA ARG A 324 -0.83 -4.83 24.60
C ARG A 324 -1.45 -4.16 23.38
N THR A 325 -1.01 -4.51 22.16
CA THR A 325 -1.66 -4.03 20.95
C THR A 325 -3.10 -4.52 20.87
N GLU A 326 -3.32 -5.80 21.09
CA GLU A 326 -4.65 -6.42 21.05
C GLU A 326 -5.58 -5.88 22.15
N CYS A 327 -5.03 -5.66 23.35
CA CYS A 327 -5.77 -5.12 24.48
C CYS A 327 -6.32 -3.70 24.19
N VAL A 328 -5.57 -2.85 23.47
CA VAL A 328 -5.97 -1.48 23.16
C VAL A 328 -6.81 -1.42 21.88
N ALA A 329 -6.46 -2.17 20.86
CA ALA A 329 -7.04 -2.06 19.51
C ALA A 329 -8.08 -3.14 19.19
N GLY A 330 -8.21 -4.19 20.02
CA GLY A 330 -9.07 -5.35 19.74
C GLY A 330 -8.51 -6.30 18.66
N VAL A 331 -7.37 -5.95 18.06
CA VAL A 331 -6.71 -6.71 17.01
C VAL A 331 -5.23 -6.37 16.97
N GLN A 332 -4.40 -7.26 16.48
CA GLN A 332 -2.96 -7.02 16.36
C GLN A 332 -2.57 -6.25 15.10
N ASP A 333 -3.34 -6.38 14.02
CA ASP A 333 -3.02 -5.84 12.69
C ASP A 333 -4.27 -5.77 11.80
N MET A 334 -4.50 -4.63 11.14
CA MET A 334 -5.61 -4.43 10.20
C MET A 334 -5.14 -4.17 8.75
N ARG A 335 -3.87 -4.44 8.41
CA ARG A 335 -3.36 -4.17 7.08
C ARG A 335 -3.97 -5.08 6.01
N PHE A 336 -4.16 -4.55 4.82
CA PHE A 336 -4.74 -5.26 3.67
C PHE A 336 -3.68 -6.09 2.93
N GLN A 337 -3.09 -7.09 3.59
CA GLN A 337 -2.03 -7.89 2.97
C GLN A 337 -2.51 -8.61 1.70
N ALA A 338 -3.80 -8.96 1.62
CA ALA A 338 -4.38 -9.58 0.43
C ALA A 338 -4.40 -8.67 -0.82
N LEU A 339 -4.34 -7.34 -0.66
CA LEU A 339 -4.32 -6.37 -1.76
C LEU A 339 -2.90 -5.89 -2.10
N MET A 340 -1.94 -6.16 -1.24
CA MET A 340 -0.57 -5.65 -1.39
C MET A 340 0.15 -6.16 -2.66
N PRO A 341 -0.05 -7.39 -3.15
CA PRO A 341 0.59 -7.87 -4.37
C PRO A 341 0.19 -7.12 -5.64
N ASP A 342 -0.94 -6.40 -5.64
CA ASP A 342 -1.44 -5.68 -6.82
C ASP A 342 -0.42 -4.67 -7.35
N ALA A 343 0.31 -3.98 -6.47
CA ALA A 343 1.38 -3.06 -6.84
C ALA A 343 2.55 -3.76 -7.54
N LEU A 344 2.85 -5.00 -7.15
CA LEU A 344 3.89 -5.82 -7.78
C LEU A 344 3.43 -6.32 -9.15
N HIS A 345 2.17 -6.75 -9.25
CA HIS A 345 1.56 -7.13 -10.53
C HIS A 345 1.46 -5.94 -11.49
N TRP A 346 1.22 -4.73 -10.98
CA TRP A 346 1.20 -3.52 -11.81
C TRP A 346 2.56 -3.26 -12.47
N LEU A 347 3.66 -3.63 -11.82
CA LEU A 347 5.02 -3.57 -12.37
C LEU A 347 5.39 -4.81 -13.23
N GLY A 348 4.48 -5.75 -13.44
CA GLY A 348 4.74 -6.99 -14.18
C GLY A 348 5.63 -7.99 -13.45
N ILE A 349 5.83 -7.83 -12.13
CA ILE A 349 6.69 -8.70 -11.33
C ILE A 349 6.05 -10.08 -11.18
N THR A 350 6.80 -11.11 -11.54
CA THR A 350 6.44 -12.53 -11.37
C THR A 350 7.45 -13.30 -10.54
N LYS A 351 8.63 -12.72 -10.27
CA LYS A 351 9.70 -13.30 -9.46
C LYS A 351 10.41 -12.19 -8.69
N ILE A 352 10.77 -12.47 -7.45
CA ILE A 352 11.58 -11.62 -6.57
C ILE A 352 12.78 -12.46 -6.13
N ASP A 353 13.99 -12.03 -6.47
CA ASP A 353 15.20 -12.75 -6.08
C ASP A 353 15.53 -12.53 -4.60
N ARG A 354 15.36 -11.31 -4.10
CA ARG A 354 15.65 -10.95 -2.72
C ARG A 354 14.47 -10.15 -2.12
N PHE A 355 13.78 -10.73 -1.16
CA PHE A 355 12.65 -10.09 -0.46
C PHE A 355 13.08 -9.62 0.93
N VAL A 356 13.26 -8.32 1.12
CA VAL A 356 13.73 -7.72 2.38
C VAL A 356 12.56 -7.59 3.37
N SER A 357 12.31 -8.65 4.11
CA SER A 357 11.17 -8.70 5.06
C SER A 357 11.25 -9.89 6.02
N MET A 358 10.93 -9.65 7.29
CA MET A 358 10.68 -10.72 8.27
C MET A 358 9.19 -11.13 8.35
N SER A 359 8.26 -10.41 7.71
CA SER A 359 6.83 -10.66 7.83
C SER A 359 6.38 -11.86 7.02
N ASN A 360 5.90 -12.91 7.69
CA ASN A 360 5.30 -14.07 7.02
C ASN A 360 4.01 -13.69 6.30
N MET A 361 3.16 -12.84 6.89
CA MET A 361 1.91 -12.40 6.25
C MET A 361 2.16 -11.74 4.88
N LYS A 362 3.23 -10.93 4.74
CA LYS A 362 3.59 -10.32 3.45
C LYS A 362 4.14 -11.33 2.48
N HIS A 363 5.06 -12.18 2.94
CA HIS A 363 5.61 -13.27 2.14
C HIS A 363 4.50 -14.16 1.57
N ASP A 364 3.63 -14.66 2.44
CA ASP A 364 2.58 -15.59 2.06
C ASP A 364 1.54 -14.96 1.12
N ALA A 365 1.22 -13.66 1.31
CA ALA A 365 0.34 -12.94 0.41
C ALA A 365 0.95 -12.80 -1.00
N ILE A 366 2.25 -12.54 -1.12
CA ILE A 366 2.97 -12.44 -2.40
C ILE A 366 3.02 -13.81 -3.09
N VAL A 367 3.39 -14.86 -2.37
CA VAL A 367 3.46 -16.22 -2.90
C VAL A 367 2.08 -16.72 -3.32
N LYS A 368 1.04 -16.48 -2.49
CA LYS A 368 -0.35 -16.82 -2.82
C LYS A 368 -0.84 -16.10 -4.07
N ALA A 369 -0.35 -14.90 -4.34
CA ALA A 369 -0.67 -14.15 -5.56
C ALA A 369 0.07 -14.67 -6.81
N GLY A 370 0.90 -15.70 -6.70
CA GLY A 370 1.64 -16.32 -7.79
C GLY A 370 2.96 -15.65 -8.14
N ILE A 371 3.53 -14.86 -7.22
CA ILE A 371 4.87 -14.27 -7.38
C ILE A 371 5.87 -15.13 -6.62
N GLU A 372 6.89 -15.62 -7.33
CA GLU A 372 7.97 -16.40 -6.74
C GLU A 372 8.88 -15.51 -5.86
N ILE A 373 9.23 -15.99 -4.67
CA ILE A 373 10.26 -15.39 -3.82
C ILE A 373 11.40 -16.41 -3.67
N VAL A 374 12.59 -16.07 -4.17
CA VAL A 374 13.76 -16.95 -4.12
C VAL A 374 14.41 -16.94 -2.75
N THR A 375 14.68 -15.74 -2.22
CA THR A 375 15.37 -15.58 -0.92
C THR A 375 14.70 -14.49 -0.10
N ARG A 376 14.54 -14.72 1.20
CA ARG A 376 14.17 -13.69 2.17
C ARG A 376 15.44 -13.12 2.79
N VAL A 377 15.45 -11.80 2.95
CA VAL A 377 16.58 -11.05 3.51
C VAL A 377 16.15 -10.46 4.85
N PRO A 378 16.68 -10.93 5.98
CA PRO A 378 16.46 -10.31 7.27
C PRO A 378 17.28 -9.01 7.39
N ILE A 379 16.98 -8.19 8.39
CA ILE A 379 17.88 -7.08 8.76
C ILE A 379 19.04 -7.65 9.57
N PRO A 380 20.28 -7.23 9.29
CA PRO A 380 21.43 -7.56 10.10
C PRO A 380 21.27 -7.01 11.54
N ASP A 381 21.70 -7.78 12.51
CA ASP A 381 21.56 -7.46 13.94
C ASP A 381 22.23 -6.13 14.32
N GLU A 382 23.37 -5.82 13.70
CA GLU A 382 24.11 -4.59 13.92
C GLU A 382 23.41 -3.32 13.43
N LEU A 383 22.39 -3.46 12.60
CA LEU A 383 21.55 -2.35 12.13
C LEU A 383 20.31 -2.12 13.00
N ILE A 384 20.10 -2.93 14.04
CA ILE A 384 18.95 -2.81 14.93
C ILE A 384 19.36 -1.97 16.14
N PRO A 385 18.73 -0.79 16.35
CA PRO A 385 18.96 0.01 17.55
C PRO A 385 18.60 -0.78 18.82
N GLU A 386 19.32 -0.52 19.91
CA GLU A 386 19.09 -1.21 21.19
C GLU A 386 17.64 -1.07 21.67
N ASP A 387 17.07 0.12 21.59
CA ASP A 387 15.67 0.40 21.96
C ASP A 387 14.63 -0.37 21.13
N ALA A 388 14.99 -0.78 19.91
CA ALA A 388 14.11 -1.53 19.03
C ALA A 388 14.17 -3.05 19.25
N ARG A 389 15.06 -3.52 20.16
CA ARG A 389 15.17 -4.96 20.47
C ARG A 389 13.89 -5.55 21.01
N VAL A 390 13.15 -4.81 21.84
CA VAL A 390 11.87 -5.28 22.37
C VAL A 390 10.89 -5.69 21.27
N GLU A 391 10.88 -4.97 20.18
CA GLU A 391 10.04 -5.30 19.02
C GLU A 391 10.61 -6.48 18.22
N MET A 392 11.91 -6.50 17.99
CA MET A 392 12.56 -7.58 17.24
C MET A 392 12.40 -8.92 17.95
N ASP A 393 12.72 -8.97 19.22
CA ASP A 393 12.65 -10.19 20.02
C ASP A 393 11.21 -10.70 20.12
N ALA A 394 10.24 -9.79 20.33
CA ALA A 394 8.82 -10.15 20.29
C ALA A 394 8.39 -10.72 18.93
N LYS A 395 8.86 -10.16 17.81
CA LYS A 395 8.54 -10.68 16.48
C LYS A 395 9.17 -12.05 16.24
N MET A 396 10.44 -12.24 16.58
CA MET A 396 11.12 -13.52 16.43
C MET A 396 10.46 -14.61 17.27
N ALA A 397 10.10 -14.31 18.52
CA ALA A 397 9.37 -15.24 19.38
C ALA A 397 7.95 -15.56 18.88
N ALA A 398 7.31 -14.62 18.16
CA ALA A 398 6.03 -14.84 17.50
C ALA A 398 6.15 -15.56 16.15
N GLY A 399 7.33 -16.08 15.79
CA GLY A 399 7.54 -16.87 14.58
C GLY A 399 7.75 -16.07 13.30
N TYR A 400 8.08 -14.76 13.38
CA TYR A 400 8.52 -14.01 12.22
C TYR A 400 9.85 -14.55 11.71
N PHE A 401 10.05 -14.46 10.40
CA PHE A 401 11.25 -15.00 9.76
C PHE A 401 12.52 -14.35 10.32
N THR A 402 13.48 -15.17 10.67
CA THR A 402 14.83 -14.79 11.08
C THR A 402 15.82 -15.86 10.67
N GLU A 403 17.05 -15.50 10.36
CA GLU A 403 18.20 -16.40 10.23
C GLU A 403 18.98 -16.49 11.54
N GLY A 404 18.69 -15.61 12.51
CA GLY A 404 19.28 -15.59 13.83
C GLY A 404 18.60 -16.54 14.81
N GLN A 405 19.14 -16.61 16.02
CA GLN A 405 18.59 -17.40 17.10
C GLN A 405 17.30 -16.78 17.65
N VAL A 406 16.24 -17.57 17.78
CA VAL A 406 15.00 -17.12 18.44
C VAL A 406 15.28 -16.93 19.92
N PRO A 407 14.93 -15.76 20.53
CA PRO A 407 15.18 -15.49 21.92
C PRO A 407 14.49 -16.52 22.82
N SER A 408 15.19 -16.98 23.85
CA SER A 408 14.61 -17.80 24.93
C SER A 408 13.66 -16.97 25.80
N GLU A 409 12.80 -17.63 26.58
CA GLU A 409 11.90 -16.93 27.53
C GLU A 409 12.66 -16.00 28.50
N ASN A 410 13.84 -16.41 28.93
CA ASN A 410 14.69 -15.59 29.81
C ASN A 410 15.26 -14.34 29.11
N GLU A 411 15.57 -14.42 27.82
CA GLU A 411 16.00 -13.29 27.01
C GLU A 411 14.86 -12.34 26.71
N LEU A 412 13.68 -12.86 26.36
CA LEU A 412 12.46 -12.06 26.19
C LEU A 412 12.08 -11.27 27.45
N ALA A 413 12.19 -11.90 28.64
CA ALA A 413 11.91 -11.24 29.90
C ALA A 413 12.91 -10.11 30.22
N LYS A 414 14.14 -10.17 29.68
CA LYS A 414 15.18 -9.15 29.85
C LYS A 414 15.08 -8.04 28.82
N ALA A 415 14.54 -8.32 27.62
CA ALA A 415 14.39 -7.33 26.55
C ALA A 415 13.36 -6.27 26.97
N LYS A 416 13.85 -5.06 27.22
CA LYS A 416 13.05 -3.90 27.66
C LYS A 416 13.26 -2.74 26.70
N GLY A 417 12.18 -2.05 26.43
CA GLY A 417 12.24 -0.77 25.73
C GLY A 417 12.52 0.39 26.68
N ARG A 418 12.66 1.56 26.11
CA ARG A 418 12.94 2.81 26.83
C ARG A 418 11.88 3.11 27.88
N ALA A 419 12.29 3.53 29.06
CA ALA A 419 11.38 3.88 30.15
C ALA A 419 10.52 5.12 29.83
N LEU A 420 9.39 5.27 30.53
CA LEU A 420 8.46 6.39 30.29
C LEU A 420 9.06 7.77 30.57
N ASN A 421 9.99 7.83 31.53
CA ASN A 421 10.57 9.07 32.05
C ASN A 421 12.03 9.30 31.59
N GLU A 422 12.47 8.62 30.58
CA GLU A 422 13.78 8.83 29.93
C GLU A 422 13.67 9.76 28.72
#